data_26bc17e558a5876db8767d80de33820c
#
_entry.id   26bc17e558a5876db8767d80de33820c
#
_cell.length_a   1.000
_cell.length_b   1.000
_cell.length_c   1.000
_cell.angle_alpha   90.00
_cell.angle_beta   90.00
_cell.angle_gamma   90.00
#
_symmetry.space_group_name_H-M   'P 1'
#
loop_
_entity.id
_entity.type
_entity.pdbx_description
1 polymer ?
#
loop_
_entity_poly.entity_id
_entity_poly.type
_entity_poly.pdbx_seq_one_letter_code
_entity_poly.pdbx_strand_id
1 'polypeptide(L)' 'MTKIRTDYEFSGVPKGTTGTVIDVARDDMGNIKEYAIQWDLPRPKPLVDWFTPDEFVDYLQVIK' A
#
# COMPACT_ATOMS: atom_id res chain seq x y z
N MET A 1 -3.42 -0.96 12.89
CA MET A 1 -3.17 -0.45 11.54
C MET A 1 -3.61 -1.48 10.51
N THR A 2 -3.98 -1.04 9.35
CA THR A 2 -4.49 -1.94 8.30
C THR A 2 -3.35 -2.68 7.61
N LYS A 3 -3.44 -4.00 7.57
CA LYS A 3 -2.52 -4.85 6.82
C LYS A 3 -3.11 -5.18 5.47
N ILE A 4 -2.26 -5.22 4.46
CA ILE A 4 -2.67 -5.57 3.09
C ILE A 4 -1.69 -6.58 2.49
N ARG A 5 -2.10 -7.18 1.38
CA ARG A 5 -1.25 -8.06 0.57
C ARG A 5 -1.45 -7.66 -0.88
N THR A 6 -0.37 -7.62 -1.64
CA THR A 6 -0.49 -7.37 -3.07
C THR A 6 -0.79 -8.66 -3.83
N ASP A 7 -1.73 -8.57 -4.77
CA ASP A 7 -2.05 -9.67 -5.69
C ASP A 7 -1.25 -9.56 -6.99
N TYR A 8 -0.41 -8.53 -7.10
CA TYR A 8 0.39 -8.25 -8.29
C TYR A 8 1.85 -8.03 -7.92
N GLU A 9 2.73 -8.26 -8.88
CA GLU A 9 4.14 -7.95 -8.72
C GLU A 9 4.41 -6.51 -9.14
N PHE A 10 5.15 -5.79 -8.30
CA PHE A 10 5.64 -4.45 -8.61
C PHE A 10 7.16 -4.48 -8.61
N SER A 11 7.80 -3.44 -9.17
CA SER A 11 9.26 -3.33 -9.17
C SER A 11 9.79 -3.41 -7.73
N GLY A 12 10.53 -4.48 -7.43
CA GLY A 12 11.08 -4.70 -6.10
C GLY A 12 10.10 -5.25 -5.06
N VAL A 13 8.84 -5.52 -5.45
CA VAL A 13 7.82 -6.05 -4.54
C VAL A 13 7.18 -7.28 -5.19
N PRO A 14 7.57 -8.50 -4.76
CA PRO A 14 6.99 -9.72 -5.31
C PRO A 14 5.49 -9.86 -5.01
N LYS A 15 4.79 -10.57 -5.88
CA LYS A 15 3.40 -10.95 -5.65
C LYS A 15 3.27 -11.68 -4.31
N GLY A 16 2.25 -11.32 -3.54
CA GLY A 16 2.00 -11.95 -2.24
C GLY A 16 2.69 -11.24 -1.08
N THR A 17 3.48 -10.20 -1.36
CA THR A 17 4.11 -9.41 -0.29
C THR A 17 3.04 -8.70 0.53
N THR A 18 3.19 -8.75 1.86
CA THR A 18 2.32 -8.00 2.76
C THR A 18 2.88 -6.62 3.03
N GLY A 19 2.03 -5.73 3.49
CA GLY A 19 2.41 -4.38 3.86
C GLY A 19 1.43 -3.78 4.84
N THR A 20 1.71 -2.57 5.26
CA THR A 20 0.88 -1.86 6.23
C THR A 20 0.55 -0.48 5.68
N VAL A 21 -0.71 -0.06 5.81
CA VAL A 21 -1.10 1.32 5.50
C VAL A 21 -0.56 2.20 6.62
N ILE A 22 0.42 3.04 6.30
CA ILE A 22 1.09 3.89 7.30
C ILE A 22 0.63 5.33 7.27
N ASP A 23 -0.01 5.75 6.18
CA ASP A 23 -0.46 7.13 6.04
C ASP A 23 -1.55 7.21 4.98
N VAL A 24 -2.28 8.31 5.02
CA VAL A 24 -3.34 8.61 4.06
C VAL A 24 -3.23 10.09 3.67
N ALA A 25 -3.15 10.37 2.38
CA ALA A 25 -3.20 11.74 1.87
C ALA A 25 -4.63 12.09 1.51
N ARG A 26 -5.07 13.29 1.89
CA ARG A 26 -6.42 13.76 1.60
C ARG A 26 -6.37 15.04 0.76
N ASP A 27 -7.43 15.25 -0.01
CA ASP A 27 -7.58 16.50 -0.75
C ASP A 27 -8.22 17.59 0.13
N ASP A 28 -8.44 18.78 -0.44
CA ASP A 28 -8.99 19.93 0.29
C ASP A 28 -10.43 19.68 0.78
N MET A 29 -11.12 18.72 0.21
CA MET A 29 -12.49 18.36 0.57
C MET A 29 -12.53 17.22 1.60
N GLY A 30 -11.37 16.74 2.04
CA GLY A 30 -11.28 15.65 3.00
C GLY A 30 -11.38 14.25 2.39
N ASN A 31 -11.49 14.14 1.07
CA ASN A 31 -11.52 12.84 0.40
C ASN A 31 -10.13 12.23 0.35
N ILE A 32 -10.06 10.90 0.45
CA ILE A 32 -8.79 10.19 0.36
C ILE A 32 -8.26 10.27 -1.06
N LYS A 33 -7.04 10.78 -1.19
CA LYS A 33 -6.35 10.94 -2.46
C LYS A 33 -5.40 9.80 -2.74
N GLU A 34 -4.65 9.38 -1.71
CA GLU A 34 -3.70 8.26 -1.81
C GLU A 34 -3.50 7.60 -0.46
N TYR A 35 -3.11 6.31 -0.52
CA TYR A 35 -2.67 5.53 0.65
C TYR A 35 -1.19 5.26 0.54
N ALA A 36 -0.44 5.44 1.64
CA ALA A 36 0.96 5.06 1.71
C ALA A 36 1.07 3.66 2.29
N ILE A 37 1.72 2.76 1.55
CA ILE A 37 1.93 1.38 1.96
C ILE A 37 3.42 1.17 2.23
N GLN A 38 3.75 0.72 3.43
CA GLN A 38 5.10 0.28 3.75
C GLN A 38 5.13 -1.24 3.64
N TRP A 39 5.97 -1.74 2.74
CA TRP A 39 6.08 -3.17 2.47
C TRP A 39 6.91 -3.89 3.53
N ASP A 40 6.50 -5.12 3.87
CA ASP A 40 7.22 -5.99 4.81
C ASP A 40 8.32 -6.74 4.06
N LEU A 41 9.38 -6.03 3.69
CA LEU A 41 10.52 -6.58 2.99
C LEU A 41 11.78 -6.47 3.85
N PRO A 42 12.68 -7.47 3.79
CA PRO A 42 13.91 -7.47 4.58
C PRO A 42 14.95 -6.52 3.96
N ARG A 43 14.72 -5.23 4.06
CA ARG A 43 15.59 -4.19 3.48
C ARG A 43 16.10 -3.27 4.57
N PRO A 44 17.31 -2.70 4.38
CA PRO A 44 17.86 -1.73 5.35
C PRO A 44 16.99 -0.49 5.50
N LYS A 45 16.32 -0.07 4.41
CA LYS A 45 15.40 1.06 4.42
C LYS A 45 14.01 0.59 4.03
N PRO A 46 12.96 1.09 4.70
CA PRO A 46 11.59 0.77 4.32
C PRO A 46 11.30 1.18 2.89
N LEU A 47 10.59 0.34 2.17
CA LEU A 47 10.08 0.66 0.83
C LEU A 47 8.62 1.07 1.00
N VAL A 48 8.29 2.29 0.58
CA VAL A 48 6.95 2.85 0.69
C VAL A 48 6.46 3.21 -0.71
N ASP A 49 5.26 2.77 -1.03
CA ASP A 49 4.59 3.12 -2.29
C ASP A 49 3.25 3.79 -1.99
N TRP A 50 2.84 4.70 -2.87
CA TRP A 50 1.57 5.40 -2.76
C TRP A 50 0.60 4.88 -3.81
N PHE A 51 -0.63 4.60 -3.39
CA PHE A 51 -1.68 4.07 -4.25
C PHE A 51 -2.92 4.96 -4.17
N THR A 52 -3.51 5.26 -5.33
CA THR A 52 -4.83 5.88 -5.35
C THR A 52 -5.87 4.89 -4.85
N PRO A 53 -7.08 5.35 -4.43
CA PRO A 53 -8.13 4.43 -4.00
C PRO A 53 -8.47 3.36 -5.05
N ASP A 54 -8.51 3.72 -6.33
CA ASP A 54 -8.79 2.75 -7.40
C ASP A 54 -7.67 1.71 -7.52
N GLU A 55 -6.43 2.15 -7.46
CA GLU A 55 -5.28 1.24 -7.48
C GLU A 55 -5.27 0.33 -6.26
N PHE A 56 -5.63 0.87 -5.10
CA PHE A 56 -5.70 0.10 -3.86
C PHE A 56 -6.70 -1.05 -4.01
N VAL A 57 -7.89 -0.76 -4.53
CA VAL A 57 -8.93 -1.77 -4.73
C VAL A 57 -8.51 -2.80 -5.78
N ASP A 58 -7.87 -2.34 -6.85
CA ASP A 58 -7.50 -3.21 -7.98
C ASP A 58 -6.33 -4.12 -7.66
N TYR A 59 -5.35 -3.65 -6.89
CA TYR A 59 -4.08 -4.35 -6.72
C TYR A 59 -3.85 -4.94 -5.33
N LEU A 60 -4.50 -4.39 -4.31
CA LEU A 60 -4.23 -4.77 -2.93
C LEU A 60 -5.46 -5.41 -2.29
N GLN A 61 -5.19 -6.31 -1.34
CA GLN A 61 -6.24 -6.99 -0.59
C GLN A 61 -6.02 -6.74 0.90
N VAL A 62 -7.07 -6.31 1.59
CA VAL A 62 -7.01 -6.11 3.04
C VAL A 62 -7.00 -7.48 3.71
N ILE A 63 -6.04 -7.68 4.60
CA ILE A 63 -5.90 -8.92 5.38
C ILE A 63 -6.54 -8.69 6.76
N LYS A 64 -7.39 -9.61 7.13
CA LYS A 64 -8.04 -9.56 8.45
C LYS A 64 -7.36 -10.50 9.44
#